data_ef56f99e6f9c7a7f1f1c04e04c1bd71e
#
_entry.id   ef56f99e6f9c7a7f1f1c04e04c1bd71e
#
_cell.length_a   1.000
_cell.length_b   1.000
_cell.length_c   1.000
_cell.angle_alpha   90.00
_cell.angle_beta   90.00
_cell.angle_gamma   90.00
#
_symmetry.space_group_name_H-M   'P 1'
#
loop_
_entity.id
_entity.type
_entity.pdbx_description
1 polymer ?
#
loop_
_entity_poly.entity_id
_entity_poly.type
_entity_poly.pdbx_seq_one_letter_code
_entity_poly.pdbx_strand_id
1 'polypeptide(L)'
;AFGENIAGSESNAVVFSNSVLGARTNLYGDFLDIGAAITGYAPYAGLHRDEPRRGEIVFDVQMIPDSVKNTDIFFNALGYVIGRGSGSQIPVIVGLLPTTSEDQLKALGSTAACAGAVKMFHAVGVTPEAMSLEQALHGGRPDREINISATQIVAASDALCTATDGAISAVCMGTPHFSVSEFQSLMPLLSGRKVHADVRCYISTSRHIIDLIKKKGWLAEL
;
A
#
# COMPACT_ATOMS: atom_id res chain seq x y z
N ALA A 1 -14.28 -5.25 -9.82
CA ALA A 1 -13.87 -4.34 -8.73
C ALA A 1 -13.77 -2.88 -9.22
N PHE A 2 -13.21 -2.62 -10.42
CA PHE A 2 -13.10 -1.26 -10.95
C PHE A 2 -14.47 -0.57 -11.04
N GLY A 3 -14.61 0.61 -10.43
CA GLY A 3 -15.84 1.39 -10.38
C GLY A 3 -16.92 0.87 -9.43
N GLU A 4 -16.74 -0.30 -8.84
CA GLU A 4 -17.72 -0.88 -7.92
C GLU A 4 -17.67 -0.20 -6.54
N ASN A 5 -18.84 0.12 -5.98
CA ASN A 5 -18.95 0.62 -4.62
C ASN A 5 -18.85 -0.53 -3.63
N ILE A 6 -17.95 -0.39 -2.66
CA ILE A 6 -17.76 -1.34 -1.57
C ILE A 6 -17.78 -0.57 -0.24
N ALA A 7 -17.94 -1.26 0.87
CA ALA A 7 -17.75 -0.71 2.21
C ALA A 7 -16.56 -1.40 2.87
N GLY A 8 -15.78 -0.65 3.64
CA GLY A 8 -14.62 -1.16 4.36
C GLY A 8 -14.07 -0.12 5.33
N SER A 9 -13.62 -0.56 6.50
CA SER A 9 -13.08 0.31 7.58
C SER A 9 -11.58 0.14 7.79
N GLU A 10 -10.98 -0.95 7.31
CA GLU A 10 -9.54 -1.18 7.44
C GLU A 10 -8.77 -0.26 6.49
N SER A 11 -7.90 0.60 7.04
CA SER A 11 -7.26 1.70 6.31
C SER A 11 -6.40 1.23 5.13
N ASN A 12 -5.64 0.14 5.28
CA ASN A 12 -4.80 -0.39 4.21
C ASN A 12 -5.64 -0.98 3.08
N ALA A 13 -6.72 -1.70 3.42
CA ALA A 13 -7.65 -2.26 2.45
C ALA A 13 -8.40 -1.16 1.70
N VAL A 14 -8.77 -0.08 2.37
CA VAL A 14 -9.41 1.10 1.75
C VAL A 14 -8.47 1.73 0.72
N VAL A 15 -7.20 2.00 1.09
CA VAL A 15 -6.23 2.57 0.15
C VAL A 15 -5.98 1.65 -1.03
N PHE A 16 -5.79 0.36 -0.80
CA PHE A 16 -5.56 -0.61 -1.85
C PHE A 16 -6.76 -0.73 -2.80
N SER A 17 -7.97 -0.82 -2.25
CA SER A 17 -9.20 -0.91 -3.02
C SER A 17 -9.42 0.33 -3.89
N ASN A 18 -9.25 1.52 -3.33
CA ASN A 18 -9.42 2.77 -4.06
C ASN A 18 -8.36 2.97 -5.14
N SER A 19 -7.09 2.72 -4.82
CA SER A 19 -5.96 3.11 -5.66
C SER A 19 -5.55 2.03 -6.66
N VAL A 20 -5.47 0.77 -6.20
CA VAL A 20 -4.92 -0.34 -6.99
C VAL A 20 -6.02 -1.07 -7.75
N LEU A 21 -7.15 -1.34 -7.10
CA LEU A 21 -8.28 -2.02 -7.73
C LEU A 21 -9.25 -1.07 -8.45
N GLY A 22 -9.19 0.25 -8.15
CA GLY A 22 -10.13 1.23 -8.67
C GLY A 22 -11.57 1.02 -8.18
N ALA A 23 -11.76 0.34 -7.06
CA ALA A 23 -13.05 0.28 -6.38
C ALA A 23 -13.32 1.61 -5.66
N ARG A 24 -14.52 1.78 -5.13
CA ARG A 24 -14.99 3.03 -4.55
C ARG A 24 -15.43 2.82 -3.11
N THR A 25 -14.70 3.38 -2.17
CA THR A 25 -15.03 3.35 -0.76
C THR A 25 -14.46 4.56 -0.02
N ASN A 26 -15.06 4.92 1.09
CA ASN A 26 -14.47 5.85 2.04
C ASN A 26 -13.76 5.06 3.16
N LEU A 27 -12.93 5.77 3.92
CA LEU A 27 -12.47 5.27 5.21
C LEU A 27 -13.60 5.47 6.21
N TYR A 28 -14.36 4.40 6.47
CA TYR A 28 -15.47 4.39 7.41
C TYR A 28 -15.02 4.00 8.81
N GLY A 29 -15.77 4.44 9.82
CA GLY A 29 -15.71 3.82 11.13
C GLY A 29 -16.41 2.46 11.12
N ASP A 30 -15.99 1.53 11.96
CA ASP A 30 -16.42 0.12 11.98
C ASP A 30 -17.94 -0.05 12.05
N PHE A 31 -18.65 0.80 12.79
CA PHE A 31 -20.11 0.74 12.90
C PHE A 31 -20.83 1.09 11.60
N LEU A 32 -20.28 2.01 10.80
CA LEU A 32 -20.87 2.34 9.50
C LEU A 32 -20.71 1.18 8.52
N ASP A 33 -19.58 0.51 8.58
CA ASP A 33 -19.27 -0.66 7.77
C ASP A 33 -20.22 -1.82 8.08
N ILE A 34 -20.45 -2.09 9.38
CA ILE A 34 -21.46 -3.06 9.83
C ILE A 34 -22.85 -2.64 9.36
N GLY A 35 -23.23 -1.36 9.50
CA GLY A 35 -24.50 -0.83 9.01
C GLY A 35 -24.68 -1.04 7.50
N ALA A 36 -23.63 -0.79 6.72
CA ALA A 36 -23.65 -1.06 5.28
C ALA A 36 -23.80 -2.55 4.96
N ALA A 37 -23.14 -3.43 5.71
CA ALA A 37 -23.27 -4.88 5.55
C ALA A 37 -24.70 -5.39 5.88
N ILE A 38 -25.35 -4.80 6.88
CA ILE A 38 -26.72 -5.19 7.28
C ILE A 38 -27.76 -4.67 6.29
N THR A 39 -27.63 -3.42 5.84
CA THR A 39 -28.65 -2.74 5.03
C THR A 39 -28.45 -2.92 3.53
N GLY A 40 -27.24 -3.26 3.08
CA GLY A 40 -26.85 -3.27 1.67
C GLY A 40 -26.63 -1.86 1.08
N TYR A 41 -26.57 -0.82 1.92
CA TYR A 41 -26.40 0.57 1.47
C TYR A 41 -25.22 1.23 2.16
N ALA A 42 -24.48 2.04 1.39
CA ALA A 42 -23.47 2.96 1.89
C ALA A 42 -23.80 4.40 1.46
N PRO A 43 -23.40 5.44 2.21
CA PRO A 43 -23.60 6.81 1.80
C PRO A 43 -22.91 7.13 0.47
N TYR A 44 -23.63 7.67 -0.50
CA TYR A 44 -23.06 8.11 -1.78
C TYR A 44 -22.38 9.47 -1.64
N ALA A 45 -21.21 9.47 -0.98
CA ALA A 45 -20.43 10.67 -0.64
C ALA A 45 -18.92 10.37 -0.71
N GLY A 46 -18.10 11.41 -0.69
CA GLY A 46 -16.64 11.30 -0.68
C GLY A 46 -16.12 10.45 -1.85
N LEU A 47 -15.21 9.53 -1.58
CA LEU A 47 -14.53 8.70 -2.61
C LEU A 47 -15.44 7.70 -3.36
N HIS A 48 -16.72 7.60 -3.01
CA HIS A 48 -17.71 6.93 -3.87
C HIS A 48 -18.03 7.71 -5.14
N ARG A 49 -17.79 9.03 -5.14
CA ARG A 49 -18.02 9.93 -6.27
C ARG A 49 -16.73 10.20 -7.02
N ASP A 50 -16.83 10.57 -8.30
CA ASP A 50 -15.65 10.87 -9.13
C ASP A 50 -14.90 12.12 -8.67
N GLU A 51 -15.63 13.22 -8.43
CA GLU A 51 -15.04 14.52 -8.13
C GLU A 51 -14.04 14.50 -6.96
N PRO A 52 -14.35 13.91 -5.78
CA PRO A 52 -13.41 13.85 -4.66
C PRO A 52 -12.22 12.93 -4.86
N ARG A 53 -12.14 12.21 -5.96
CA ARG A 53 -11.01 11.31 -6.30
C ARG A 53 -9.91 12.02 -7.09
N ARG A 54 -10.11 13.28 -7.43
CA ARG A 54 -9.11 14.11 -8.11
C ARG A 54 -7.81 14.16 -7.30
N GLY A 55 -6.70 13.93 -7.97
CA GLY A 55 -5.37 14.16 -7.39
C GLY A 55 -5.14 15.64 -7.06
N GLU A 56 -4.50 15.90 -5.94
CA GLU A 56 -4.35 17.26 -5.41
C GLU A 56 -2.88 17.65 -5.24
N ILE A 57 -2.01 16.69 -4.87
CA ILE A 57 -0.60 16.94 -4.62
C ILE A 57 0.25 15.94 -5.40
N VAL A 58 1.23 16.44 -6.17
CA VAL A 58 2.14 15.61 -6.96
C VAL A 58 3.42 15.35 -6.19
N PHE A 59 3.83 14.08 -6.14
CA PHE A 59 5.13 13.63 -5.66
C PHE A 59 5.90 13.05 -6.85
N ASP A 60 6.98 13.73 -7.24
CA ASP A 60 7.82 13.32 -8.37
C ASP A 60 9.03 12.53 -7.88
N VAL A 61 9.14 11.28 -8.34
CA VAL A 61 10.25 10.36 -8.05
C VAL A 61 11.09 10.04 -9.30
N GLN A 62 10.94 10.80 -10.39
CA GLN A 62 11.62 10.52 -11.66
C GLN A 62 13.15 10.56 -11.52
N MET A 63 13.67 11.44 -10.68
CA MET A 63 15.11 11.58 -10.45
C MET A 63 15.71 10.47 -9.57
N ILE A 64 14.90 9.60 -8.98
CA ILE A 64 15.39 8.47 -8.19
C ILE A 64 15.84 7.35 -9.14
N PRO A 65 17.05 6.79 -8.97
CA PRO A 65 17.54 5.72 -9.82
C PRO A 65 16.63 4.49 -9.81
N ASP A 66 16.47 3.85 -10.96
CA ASP A 66 15.61 2.66 -11.10
C ASP A 66 16.08 1.49 -10.22
N SER A 67 17.38 1.38 -9.95
CA SER A 67 17.94 0.39 -9.02
C SER A 67 17.40 0.55 -7.59
N VAL A 68 17.06 1.78 -7.17
CA VAL A 68 16.43 2.08 -5.87
C VAL A 68 14.94 1.79 -5.94
N LYS A 69 14.27 2.23 -7.01
CA LYS A 69 12.83 2.03 -7.23
C LYS A 69 12.44 0.55 -7.35
N ASN A 70 13.37 -0.33 -7.70
CA ASN A 70 13.15 -1.78 -7.78
C ASN A 70 13.26 -2.51 -6.43
N THR A 71 13.50 -1.81 -5.33
CA THR A 71 13.60 -2.42 -4.00
C THR A 71 12.29 -2.31 -3.23
N ASP A 72 11.92 -3.33 -2.46
CA ASP A 72 10.69 -3.31 -1.68
C ASP A 72 10.71 -2.25 -0.58
N ILE A 73 11.88 -2.00 0.02
CA ILE A 73 12.04 -0.96 1.04
C ILE A 73 11.74 0.44 0.50
N PHE A 74 11.95 0.68 -0.79
CA PHE A 74 11.63 1.95 -1.44
C PHE A 74 10.14 2.28 -1.30
N PHE A 75 9.25 1.31 -1.51
CA PHE A 75 7.80 1.53 -1.47
C PHE A 75 7.30 1.85 -0.05
N ASN A 76 7.87 1.22 0.97
CA ASN A 76 7.57 1.57 2.36
C ASN A 76 8.09 2.97 2.71
N ALA A 77 9.34 3.29 2.35
CA ALA A 77 9.92 4.61 2.59
C ALA A 77 9.18 5.71 1.84
N LEU A 78 8.82 5.47 0.58
CA LEU A 78 8.02 6.40 -0.22
C LEU A 78 6.62 6.60 0.39
N GLY A 79 5.97 5.52 0.82
CA GLY A 79 4.68 5.58 1.51
C GLY A 79 4.75 6.45 2.78
N TYR A 80 5.83 6.33 3.55
CA TYR A 80 6.06 7.19 4.72
C TYR A 80 6.18 8.67 4.34
N VAL A 81 6.98 8.99 3.31
CA VAL A 81 7.15 10.38 2.81
C VAL A 81 5.81 10.95 2.34
N ILE A 82 5.07 10.18 1.54
CA ILE A 82 3.76 10.57 1.01
C ILE A 82 2.76 10.79 2.14
N GLY A 83 2.64 9.83 3.07
CA GLY A 83 1.71 9.94 4.19
C GLY A 83 1.96 11.20 5.02
N ARG A 84 3.22 11.50 5.33
CA ARG A 84 3.61 12.71 6.07
C ARG A 84 3.42 13.99 5.28
N GLY A 85 3.57 13.94 3.95
CA GLY A 85 3.50 15.11 3.08
C GLY A 85 2.12 15.48 2.58
N SER A 86 1.19 14.51 2.50
CA SER A 86 -0.12 14.70 1.86
C SER A 86 -1.16 15.33 2.79
N GLY A 87 -1.07 15.10 4.10
CA GLY A 87 -2.18 15.46 5.00
C GLY A 87 -3.45 14.71 4.61
N SER A 88 -4.51 15.45 4.28
CA SER A 88 -5.78 14.90 3.79
C SER A 88 -5.93 14.90 2.27
N GLN A 89 -4.96 15.45 1.55
CA GLN A 89 -4.96 15.57 0.09
C GLN A 89 -4.72 14.21 -0.58
N ILE A 90 -5.24 14.04 -1.80
CA ILE A 90 -5.00 12.84 -2.61
C ILE A 90 -3.67 12.99 -3.34
N PRO A 91 -2.66 12.16 -3.01
CA PRO A 91 -1.38 12.20 -3.66
C PRO A 91 -1.41 11.57 -5.06
N VAL A 92 -0.64 12.17 -5.97
CA VAL A 92 -0.33 11.66 -7.31
C VAL A 92 1.17 11.41 -7.38
N ILE A 93 1.56 10.20 -7.73
CA ILE A 93 2.96 9.79 -7.81
C ILE A 93 3.36 9.72 -9.29
N VAL A 94 4.43 10.42 -9.63
CA VAL A 94 4.98 10.44 -11.00
C VAL A 94 6.38 9.81 -10.97
N GLY A 95 6.65 8.91 -11.94
CA GLY A 95 7.99 8.33 -12.12
C GLY A 95 8.20 6.97 -11.46
N LEU A 96 7.15 6.28 -11.00
CA LEU A 96 7.24 4.85 -10.70
C LEU A 96 7.50 4.06 -11.99
N LEU A 97 8.06 2.86 -11.84
CA LEU A 97 8.30 1.98 -12.98
C LEU A 97 6.99 1.34 -13.45
N PRO A 98 6.78 1.16 -14.76
CA PRO A 98 5.61 0.45 -15.28
C PRO A 98 5.49 -1.00 -14.79
N THR A 99 6.60 -1.58 -14.32
CA THR A 99 6.68 -2.93 -13.76
C THR A 99 6.33 -3.00 -12.27
N THR A 100 5.93 -1.86 -11.66
CA THR A 100 5.54 -1.82 -10.25
C THR A 100 4.42 -2.81 -9.96
N SER A 101 4.64 -3.73 -9.02
CA SER A 101 3.70 -4.79 -8.68
C SER A 101 2.59 -4.32 -7.73
N GLU A 102 1.50 -5.08 -7.67
CA GLU A 102 0.43 -4.86 -6.68
C GLU A 102 0.94 -4.96 -5.24
N ASP A 103 1.89 -5.86 -4.95
CA ASP A 103 2.50 -5.99 -3.63
C ASP A 103 3.30 -4.74 -3.24
N GLN A 104 4.03 -4.15 -4.20
CA GLN A 104 4.75 -2.89 -4.01
C GLN A 104 3.78 -1.72 -3.77
N LEU A 105 2.69 -1.64 -4.54
CA LEU A 105 1.65 -0.63 -4.33
C LEU A 105 0.91 -0.83 -2.99
N LYS A 106 0.71 -2.09 -2.57
CA LYS A 106 0.16 -2.44 -1.26
C LYS A 106 1.07 -1.94 -0.14
N ALA A 107 2.37 -2.17 -0.23
CA ALA A 107 3.36 -1.70 0.76
C ALA A 107 3.37 -0.16 0.85
N LEU A 108 3.36 0.53 -0.29
CA LEU A 108 3.28 1.98 -0.37
C LEU A 108 1.99 2.51 0.30
N GLY A 109 0.85 1.98 -0.11
CA GLY A 109 -0.46 2.39 0.40
C GLY A 109 -0.62 2.14 1.90
N SER A 110 -0.16 0.99 2.38
CA SER A 110 -0.16 0.61 3.80
C SER A 110 0.62 1.61 4.64
N THR A 111 1.84 1.92 4.23
CA THR A 111 2.69 2.86 4.97
C THR A 111 2.16 4.29 4.86
N ALA A 112 1.63 4.70 3.71
CA ALA A 112 1.05 6.03 3.54
C ALA A 112 -0.21 6.23 4.42
N ALA A 113 -1.06 5.20 4.54
CA ALA A 113 -2.22 5.23 5.43
C ALA A 113 -1.82 5.34 6.91
N CYS A 114 -0.78 4.59 7.33
CA CYS A 114 -0.29 4.60 8.72
C CYS A 114 0.47 5.90 9.07
N ALA A 115 1.23 6.46 8.13
CA ALA A 115 2.02 7.67 8.36
C ALA A 115 1.21 8.98 8.24
N GLY A 116 0.03 8.91 7.65
CA GLY A 116 -0.85 10.06 7.41
C GLY A 116 -2.32 9.67 7.29
N ALA A 117 -3.12 10.53 6.66
CA ALA A 117 -4.56 10.30 6.46
C ALA A 117 -4.90 9.89 5.01
N VAL A 118 -3.96 9.25 4.32
CA VAL A 118 -4.12 8.85 2.92
C VAL A 118 -5.17 7.75 2.82
N LYS A 119 -6.20 8.01 2.02
CA LYS A 119 -7.33 7.08 1.75
C LYS A 119 -7.28 6.54 0.32
N MET A 120 -6.53 7.20 -0.53
CA MET A 120 -6.37 6.93 -1.95
C MET A 120 -5.10 7.62 -2.44
N PHE A 121 -4.45 7.04 -3.43
CA PHE A 121 -3.38 7.66 -4.21
C PHE A 121 -3.54 7.31 -5.69
N HIS A 122 -2.92 8.11 -6.55
CA HIS A 122 -2.72 7.82 -7.96
C HIS A 122 -1.24 7.57 -8.23
N ALA A 123 -0.92 6.56 -9.03
CA ALA A 123 0.41 6.33 -9.57
C ALA A 123 0.32 6.38 -11.09
N VAL A 124 0.90 7.43 -11.68
CA VAL A 124 0.76 7.72 -13.11
C VAL A 124 1.36 6.60 -13.95
N GLY A 125 0.57 6.10 -14.91
CA GLY A 125 0.92 4.97 -15.77
C GLY A 125 0.88 3.59 -15.10
N VAL A 126 0.43 3.51 -13.83
CA VAL A 126 0.42 2.26 -13.04
C VAL A 126 -0.97 1.95 -12.49
N THR A 127 -1.63 2.92 -11.83
CA THR A 127 -2.96 2.69 -11.25
C THR A 127 -4.09 3.02 -12.24
N PRO A 128 -5.24 2.32 -12.15
CA PRO A 128 -6.25 2.34 -13.21
C PRO A 128 -6.92 3.70 -13.43
N GLU A 129 -6.98 4.56 -12.43
CA GLU A 129 -7.55 5.91 -12.57
C GLU A 129 -6.50 6.98 -12.89
N ALA A 130 -5.25 6.59 -13.21
CA ALA A 130 -4.13 7.50 -13.44
C ALA A 130 -3.23 7.04 -14.60
N MET A 131 -3.81 6.66 -15.73
CA MET A 131 -3.02 6.29 -16.91
C MET A 131 -2.22 7.47 -17.46
N SER A 132 -2.60 8.70 -17.12
CA SER A 132 -1.85 9.92 -17.34
C SER A 132 -1.97 10.87 -16.16
N LEU A 133 -1.05 11.83 -16.07
CA LEU A 133 -1.12 12.90 -15.06
C LEU A 133 -2.40 13.74 -15.22
N GLU A 134 -2.79 14.02 -16.46
CA GLU A 134 -4.02 14.74 -16.76
C GLU A 134 -5.25 14.01 -16.23
N GLN A 135 -5.31 12.69 -16.42
CA GLN A 135 -6.40 11.86 -15.89
C GLN A 135 -6.43 11.88 -14.35
N ALA A 136 -5.28 11.71 -13.69
CA ALA A 136 -5.19 11.74 -12.24
C ALA A 136 -5.64 13.08 -11.64
N LEU A 137 -5.39 14.18 -12.34
CA LEU A 137 -5.76 15.54 -11.93
C LEU A 137 -7.13 16.00 -12.45
N HIS A 138 -7.89 15.12 -13.12
CA HIS A 138 -9.17 15.44 -13.78
C HIS A 138 -9.07 16.68 -14.70
N GLY A 139 -7.96 16.81 -15.45
CA GLY A 139 -7.69 17.95 -16.33
C GLY A 139 -7.32 19.25 -15.60
N GLY A 140 -7.25 19.22 -14.27
CA GLY A 140 -6.86 20.38 -13.44
C GLY A 140 -5.35 20.51 -13.25
N ARG A 141 -4.97 21.36 -12.30
CA ARG A 141 -3.59 21.53 -11.85
C ARG A 141 -3.45 21.01 -10.42
N PRO A 142 -2.29 20.48 -10.03
CA PRO A 142 -2.05 20.12 -8.63
C PRO A 142 -1.96 21.39 -7.78
N ASP A 143 -2.32 21.27 -6.50
CA ASP A 143 -2.19 22.35 -5.53
C ASP A 143 -0.70 22.55 -5.15
N ARG A 144 0.07 21.47 -5.14
CA ARG A 144 1.51 21.45 -4.87
C ARG A 144 2.20 20.36 -5.66
N GLU A 145 3.48 20.57 -5.96
CA GLU A 145 4.41 19.59 -6.53
C GLU A 145 5.63 19.46 -5.62
N ILE A 146 6.02 18.24 -5.31
CA ILE A 146 7.14 17.91 -4.42
C ILE A 146 8.06 16.94 -5.14
N ASN A 147 9.29 17.35 -5.40
CA ASN A 147 10.34 16.47 -5.91
C ASN A 147 10.94 15.67 -4.75
N ILE A 148 10.92 14.36 -4.85
CA ILE A 148 11.48 13.45 -3.85
C ILE A 148 12.90 13.06 -4.27
N SER A 149 13.87 13.30 -3.39
CA SER A 149 15.26 12.89 -3.57
C SER A 149 15.53 11.50 -2.98
N ALA A 150 16.58 10.84 -3.46
CA ALA A 150 17.05 9.59 -2.88
C ALA A 150 17.44 9.76 -1.39
N THR A 151 17.97 10.92 -1.01
CA THR A 151 18.30 11.23 0.40
C THR A 151 17.06 11.23 1.29
N GLN A 152 15.92 11.75 0.81
CA GLN A 152 14.65 11.70 1.57
C GLN A 152 14.14 10.27 1.74
N ILE A 153 14.32 9.41 0.74
CA ILE A 153 13.95 7.99 0.84
C ILE A 153 14.82 7.28 1.88
N VAL A 154 16.14 7.52 1.89
CA VAL A 154 17.05 6.97 2.91
C VAL A 154 16.65 7.45 4.30
N ALA A 155 16.43 8.75 4.49
CA ALA A 155 16.01 9.30 5.77
C ALA A 155 14.65 8.74 6.24
N ALA A 156 13.71 8.48 5.32
CA ALA A 156 12.44 7.85 5.61
C ALA A 156 12.64 6.38 6.04
N SER A 157 13.50 5.64 5.36
CA SER A 157 13.86 4.27 5.73
C SER A 157 14.47 4.21 7.13
N ASP A 158 15.38 5.13 7.46
CA ASP A 158 15.98 5.23 8.78
C ASP A 158 14.93 5.56 9.86
N ALA A 159 14.00 6.46 9.55
CA ALA A 159 12.91 6.84 10.47
C ALA A 159 11.90 5.70 10.76
N LEU A 160 11.81 4.70 9.89
CA LEU A 160 10.99 3.51 10.11
C LEU A 160 11.65 2.52 11.09
N CYS A 161 12.95 2.65 11.34
CA CYS A 161 13.69 1.86 12.30
C CYS A 161 13.85 2.64 13.62
N THR A 162 13.20 2.18 14.69
CA THR A 162 13.28 2.84 16.01
C THR A 162 14.25 2.18 16.98
N ALA A 163 14.74 0.98 16.62
CA ALA A 163 15.72 0.25 17.43
C ALA A 163 17.14 0.55 16.96
N THR A 164 18.05 0.78 17.92
CA THR A 164 19.48 1.00 17.66
C THR A 164 20.32 -0.24 17.93
N ASP A 165 19.83 -1.12 18.81
CA ASP A 165 20.48 -2.37 19.22
C ASP A 165 19.45 -3.32 19.86
N GLY A 166 19.92 -4.49 20.28
CA GLY A 166 19.14 -5.45 21.03
C GLY A 166 18.85 -6.76 20.28
N ALA A 167 18.42 -7.76 21.03
CA ALA A 167 18.01 -9.06 20.49
C ALA A 167 16.62 -8.98 19.85
N ILE A 168 16.46 -9.58 18.70
CA ILE A 168 15.16 -9.75 18.05
C ILE A 168 14.39 -10.84 18.80
N SER A 169 13.19 -10.52 19.29
CA SER A 169 12.28 -11.47 19.94
C SER A 169 11.15 -11.96 19.04
N ALA A 170 10.83 -11.20 18.01
CA ALA A 170 9.81 -11.56 17.03
C ALA A 170 10.08 -10.94 15.65
N VAL A 171 9.67 -11.65 14.61
CA VAL A 171 9.58 -11.17 13.23
C VAL A 171 8.13 -11.26 12.81
N CYS A 172 7.56 -10.15 12.33
CA CYS A 172 6.19 -10.09 11.83
C CYS A 172 6.21 -9.68 10.36
N MET A 173 5.60 -10.48 9.50
CA MET A 173 5.50 -10.24 8.07
C MET A 173 4.04 -10.23 7.61
N GLY A 174 3.76 -9.57 6.49
CA GLY A 174 2.46 -9.63 5.86
C GLY A 174 1.41 -8.70 6.44
N THR A 175 1.82 -7.56 6.90
CA THR A 175 0.88 -6.49 7.29
C THR A 175 0.70 -5.53 6.11
N PRO A 176 -0.51 -5.46 5.47
CA PRO A 176 -1.77 -6.07 5.91
C PRO A 176 -1.92 -7.57 5.62
N HIS A 177 -1.52 -8.07 4.44
CA HIS A 177 -1.71 -9.49 4.09
C HIS A 177 -0.62 -9.97 3.16
N PHE A 178 0.12 -10.99 3.59
CA PHE A 178 1.17 -11.63 2.79
C PHE A 178 0.54 -12.36 1.60
N SER A 179 0.98 -12.03 0.39
CA SER A 179 0.45 -12.57 -0.86
C SER A 179 1.08 -13.90 -1.24
N VAL A 180 0.54 -14.58 -2.27
CA VAL A 180 1.14 -15.81 -2.81
C VAL A 180 2.52 -15.53 -3.42
N SER A 181 2.72 -14.38 -4.08
CA SER A 181 3.99 -13.95 -4.66
C SER A 181 5.04 -13.68 -3.59
N GLU A 182 4.65 -13.05 -2.48
CA GLU A 182 5.53 -12.85 -1.34
C GLU A 182 5.93 -14.19 -0.70
N PHE A 183 5.01 -15.16 -0.54
CA PHE A 183 5.35 -16.53 -0.14
C PHE A 183 6.32 -17.19 -1.13
N GLN A 184 6.07 -17.05 -2.43
CA GLN A 184 6.95 -17.61 -3.46
C GLN A 184 8.38 -17.08 -3.35
N SER A 185 8.56 -15.83 -3.00
CA SER A 185 9.86 -15.19 -2.77
C SER A 185 10.49 -15.61 -1.43
N LEU A 186 9.66 -15.87 -0.41
CA LEU A 186 10.10 -16.25 0.93
C LEU A 186 10.59 -17.72 0.98
N MET A 187 9.90 -18.65 0.32
CA MET A 187 10.15 -20.08 0.44
C MET A 187 11.63 -20.49 0.16
N PRO A 188 12.29 -19.98 -0.90
CA PRO A 188 13.70 -20.30 -1.14
C PRO A 188 14.64 -19.81 -0.02
N LEU A 189 14.25 -18.74 0.69
CA LEU A 189 15.04 -18.18 1.79
C LEU A 189 14.92 -19.02 3.07
N LEU A 190 13.82 -19.75 3.22
CA LEU A 190 13.56 -20.59 4.40
C LEU A 190 14.05 -22.03 4.22
N SER A 191 14.25 -22.48 2.97
CA SER A 191 14.62 -23.87 2.66
C SER A 191 15.88 -24.31 3.45
N GLY A 192 15.73 -25.38 4.23
CA GLY A 192 16.79 -25.92 5.09
C GLY A 192 17.20 -25.06 6.28
N ARG A 193 16.46 -24.01 6.58
CA ARG A 193 16.71 -23.12 7.74
C ARG A 193 15.62 -23.29 8.80
N LYS A 194 15.96 -22.91 10.02
CA LYS A 194 15.01 -22.83 11.14
C LYS A 194 15.11 -21.46 11.79
N VAL A 195 13.97 -20.94 12.20
CA VAL A 195 13.92 -19.73 13.03
C VAL A 195 14.63 -20.02 14.36
N HIS A 196 15.41 -19.06 14.84
CA HIS A 196 16.09 -19.18 16.13
C HIS A 196 15.09 -19.46 17.25
N ALA A 197 15.45 -20.31 18.22
CA ALA A 197 14.53 -20.75 19.27
C ALA A 197 13.93 -19.60 20.12
N ASP A 198 14.67 -18.50 20.27
CA ASP A 198 14.24 -17.33 21.02
C ASP A 198 13.46 -16.30 20.18
N VAL A 199 13.25 -16.57 18.88
CA VAL A 199 12.56 -15.67 17.96
C VAL A 199 11.23 -16.29 17.53
N ARG A 200 10.14 -15.54 17.67
CA ARG A 200 8.84 -15.91 17.13
C ARG A 200 8.67 -15.34 15.73
N CYS A 201 8.21 -16.14 14.80
CA CYS A 201 7.91 -15.69 13.44
C CYS A 201 6.39 -15.71 13.21
N TYR A 202 5.84 -14.58 12.80
CA TYR A 202 4.42 -14.42 12.49
C TYR A 202 4.28 -13.99 11.03
N ILE A 203 3.43 -14.68 10.27
CA ILE A 203 3.08 -14.29 8.91
C ILE A 203 1.57 -14.10 8.85
N SER A 204 1.14 -12.86 8.65
CA SER A 204 -0.28 -12.52 8.54
C SER A 204 -0.73 -12.65 7.10
N THR A 205 -1.78 -13.45 6.87
CA THR A 205 -2.36 -13.63 5.53
C THR A 205 -3.83 -14.05 5.61
N SER A 206 -4.53 -14.06 4.47
CA SER A 206 -5.93 -14.48 4.42
C SER A 206 -6.08 -16.01 4.42
N ARG A 207 -7.26 -16.51 4.84
CA ARG A 207 -7.59 -17.94 4.76
C ARG A 207 -7.48 -18.47 3.33
N HIS A 208 -7.89 -17.67 2.35
CA HIS A 208 -7.78 -18.05 0.95
C HIS A 208 -6.32 -18.31 0.54
N ILE A 209 -5.39 -17.44 0.94
CA ILE A 209 -3.96 -17.63 0.67
C ILE A 209 -3.41 -18.87 1.39
N ILE A 210 -3.84 -19.11 2.66
CA ILE A 210 -3.47 -20.33 3.40
C ILE A 210 -3.87 -21.58 2.60
N ASP A 211 -5.08 -21.61 2.04
CA ASP A 211 -5.54 -22.76 1.24
C ASP A 211 -4.70 -22.93 -0.04
N LEU A 212 -4.26 -21.84 -0.66
CA LEU A 212 -3.39 -21.87 -1.85
C LEU A 212 -1.99 -22.39 -1.52
N ILE A 213 -1.35 -21.88 -0.47
CA ILE A 213 0.01 -22.32 -0.07
C ILE A 213 0.00 -23.76 0.46
N LYS A 214 -1.11 -24.21 1.10
CA LYS A 214 -1.31 -25.60 1.48
C LYS A 214 -1.33 -26.52 0.25
N LYS A 215 -2.08 -26.14 -0.79
CA LYS A 215 -2.11 -26.90 -2.06
C LYS A 215 -0.76 -26.97 -2.74
N LYS A 216 0.11 -25.97 -2.55
CA LYS A 216 1.49 -25.94 -3.06
C LYS A 216 2.48 -26.71 -2.19
N GLY A 217 2.06 -27.22 -1.03
CA GLY A 217 2.92 -27.89 -0.07
C GLY A 217 3.75 -26.97 0.82
N TRP A 218 3.71 -25.67 0.60
CA TRP A 218 4.55 -24.69 1.30
C TRP A 218 4.25 -24.56 2.79
N LEU A 219 2.99 -24.78 3.19
CA LEU A 219 2.59 -24.68 4.59
C LEU A 219 3.31 -25.69 5.50
N ALA A 220 3.76 -26.83 4.96
CA ALA A 220 4.49 -27.82 5.72
C ALA A 220 5.99 -27.50 5.90
N GLU A 221 6.48 -26.53 5.13
CA GLU A 221 7.87 -26.07 5.19
C GLU A 221 8.05 -24.82 6.06
N LEU A 222 6.94 -24.14 6.41
CA LEU A 222 6.88 -22.97 7.28
C LEU A 222 6.84 -23.36 8.76
#